data_7d45468bd257d1a6b32c4ad3159bf623
#
_entry.id   7d45468bd257d1a6b32c4ad3159bf623
#
_cell.length_a   1.000
_cell.length_b   1.000
_cell.length_c   1.000
_cell.angle_alpha   90.00
_cell.angle_beta   90.00
_cell.angle_gamma   90.00
#
_symmetry.space_group_name_H-M   'P 1'
#
loop_
_entity.id
_entity.type
_entity.pdbx_description
1 polymer ?
#
loop_
_entity_poly.entity_id
_entity_poly.type
_entity_poly.pdbx_seq_one_letter_code
_entity_poly.pdbx_strand_id
1 'polypeptide(L)'
;MCIRDRRVPEDYDERVRASAGGYGGGFGGGGYGGGGGGRRVHFGRGVGGEGGVDFEDLFGQMFGGGGGYGPIPGADQEAELELTLEEAYRGGKRTLRLDGRQYDVDIPVGVLDGQRIRLAGQGGRGNGGAPPGDLYLVVRIKPHPRFRVQGRDIYVDLPVSPWEAVLGSTVVVPTPGGEAKVKVLPGSSTGRKLRLRGEGMPNPRGANGNLYAEIKVMVPPKPTARERELFEQLAAESNFDPRKQP
;
A
#
# COMPACT_ATOMS: atom_id res chain seq x y z
N MET A 1 19.23 -24.77 17.12
CA MET A 1 18.75 -23.78 18.10
C MET A 1 17.34 -23.41 17.71
N CYS A 2 16.37 -23.81 18.51
CA CYS A 2 14.98 -24.06 18.11
C CYS A 2 14.18 -22.82 17.74
N ILE A 3 13.64 -22.83 16.52
CA ILE A 3 12.54 -21.97 16.07
C ILE A 3 11.28 -22.53 16.70
N ARG A 4 10.64 -21.79 17.60
CA ARG A 4 9.33 -22.13 18.14
C ARG A 4 8.26 -21.85 17.08
N ASP A 5 7.72 -22.92 16.55
CA ASP A 5 6.52 -22.97 15.74
C ASP A 5 5.34 -22.34 16.50
N ARG A 6 4.74 -21.29 15.97
CA ARG A 6 3.45 -20.80 16.42
C ARG A 6 2.39 -21.70 15.81
N ARG A 7 1.86 -22.61 16.64
CA ARG A 7 0.67 -23.39 16.30
C ARG A 7 -0.51 -22.44 16.07
N VAL A 8 -1.09 -22.54 14.89
CA VAL A 8 -2.39 -21.94 14.58
C VAL A 8 -3.43 -22.72 15.39
N PRO A 9 -4.40 -22.07 16.06
CA PRO A 9 -5.47 -22.78 16.78
C PRO A 9 -6.30 -23.64 15.83
N GLU A 10 -6.64 -24.85 16.25
CA GLU A 10 -7.36 -25.86 15.46
C GLU A 10 -8.80 -25.47 15.08
N ASP A 11 -9.33 -24.39 15.61
CA ASP A 11 -10.67 -23.85 15.37
C ASP A 11 -10.76 -22.77 14.28
N TYR A 12 -9.66 -22.49 13.57
CA TYR A 12 -9.68 -21.50 12.50
C TYR A 12 -10.46 -21.97 11.26
N ASP A 13 -10.44 -23.24 10.96
CA ASP A 13 -11.14 -23.81 9.80
C ASP A 13 -12.67 -23.94 9.96
N GLU A 14 -13.18 -24.07 11.19
CA GLU A 14 -14.63 -24.12 11.44
C GLU A 14 -15.32 -22.76 11.29
N ARG A 15 -14.66 -21.66 11.64
CA ARG A 15 -15.21 -20.31 11.49
C ARG A 15 -15.33 -19.86 10.03
N VAL A 16 -14.45 -20.35 9.15
CA VAL A 16 -14.50 -20.03 7.71
C VAL A 16 -15.61 -20.81 7.01
N ARG A 17 -15.92 -22.04 7.45
CA ARG A 17 -17.02 -22.86 6.88
C ARG A 17 -18.40 -22.39 7.32
N ALA A 18 -18.54 -21.77 8.49
CA ALA A 18 -19.82 -21.25 8.99
C ALA A 18 -20.28 -19.98 8.28
N SER A 19 -19.40 -19.23 7.61
CA SER A 19 -19.73 -18.01 6.87
C SER A 19 -20.08 -18.25 5.39
N ALA A 20 -19.88 -19.46 4.85
CA ALA A 20 -20.11 -19.77 3.44
C ALA A 20 -21.39 -20.61 3.16
N GLY A 21 -22.22 -20.86 4.18
CA GLY A 21 -23.41 -21.71 4.05
C GLY A 21 -24.71 -20.97 4.39
N GLY A 22 -25.23 -20.13 3.50
CA GLY A 22 -26.49 -19.48 3.78
C GLY A 22 -27.13 -18.79 2.58
N TYR A 23 -27.31 -19.51 1.46
CA TYR A 23 -28.26 -19.13 0.42
C TYR A 23 -29.04 -20.36 -0.03
N GLY A 24 -30.21 -20.51 0.51
CA GLY A 24 -31.14 -21.55 0.13
C GLY A 24 -32.55 -21.28 0.64
N GLY A 25 -33.40 -20.72 -0.21
CA GLY A 25 -34.81 -21.02 -0.36
C GLY A 25 -35.77 -20.70 0.77
N GLY A 26 -36.75 -19.87 0.50
CA GLY A 26 -37.95 -19.74 1.30
C GLY A 26 -39.00 -18.84 0.62
N PHE A 27 -39.85 -19.46 -0.21
CA PHE A 27 -41.08 -18.85 -0.71
C PHE A 27 -42.11 -18.74 0.42
N GLY A 28 -42.81 -17.59 0.54
CA GLY A 28 -44.03 -17.45 1.37
C GLY A 28 -44.41 -16.01 1.66
N GLY A 29 -45.24 -15.40 0.88
CA GLY A 29 -46.65 -15.02 1.10
C GLY A 29 -46.91 -13.78 1.94
N GLY A 30 -47.68 -12.79 1.38
CA GLY A 30 -48.43 -11.80 2.11
C GLY A 30 -48.06 -10.35 1.78
N GLY A 31 -48.73 -9.69 1.07
CA GLY A 31 -49.70 -8.77 0.60
C GLY A 31 -49.83 -7.47 1.37
N TYR A 32 -50.12 -6.42 0.59
CA TYR A 32 -50.70 -5.08 0.76
C TYR A 32 -49.80 -4.05 0.05
N GLY A 33 -50.17 -3.49 -1.11
CA GLY A 33 -51.26 -2.55 -1.35
C GLY A 33 -50.69 -1.21 -1.80
N GLY A 34 -50.97 -0.78 -3.04
CA GLY A 34 -50.88 0.64 -3.35
C GLY A 34 -50.22 1.01 -4.69
N GLY A 35 -51.00 1.06 -5.78
CA GLY A 35 -51.13 2.15 -6.73
C GLY A 35 -50.01 2.45 -7.72
N GLY A 36 -50.31 2.22 -9.04
CA GLY A 36 -49.65 2.99 -10.11
C GLY A 36 -49.24 2.24 -11.36
N GLY A 37 -50.22 1.99 -12.28
CA GLY A 37 -49.97 2.03 -13.72
C GLY A 37 -49.01 1.09 -14.40
N GLY A 38 -49.18 -0.20 -14.31
CA GLY A 38 -48.50 -1.18 -15.13
C GLY A 38 -49.49 -1.83 -16.12
N ARG A 39 -49.35 -1.58 -17.41
CA ARG A 39 -50.04 -2.31 -18.47
C ARG A 39 -49.74 -3.81 -18.35
N ARG A 40 -50.77 -4.55 -17.88
CA ARG A 40 -50.75 -6.01 -17.93
C ARG A 40 -51.00 -6.45 -19.36
N VAL A 41 -50.07 -7.06 -20.01
CA VAL A 41 -50.28 -7.83 -21.23
C VAL A 41 -50.89 -9.15 -20.83
N HIS A 42 -52.19 -9.31 -21.11
CA HIS A 42 -52.94 -10.54 -20.89
C HIS A 42 -52.69 -11.46 -22.07
N PHE A 43 -52.03 -12.59 -21.83
CA PHE A 43 -51.97 -13.70 -22.77
C PHE A 43 -53.30 -14.44 -22.71
N GLY A 44 -54.26 -14.00 -23.50
CA GLY A 44 -55.54 -14.70 -23.69
C GLY A 44 -55.46 -15.66 -24.83
N ARG A 45 -55.65 -16.92 -24.49
CA ARG A 45 -55.85 -18.04 -25.43
C ARG A 45 -57.26 -17.86 -26.08
N GLY A 46 -57.30 -17.55 -27.38
CA GLY A 46 -58.55 -17.47 -28.13
C GLY A 46 -58.29 -17.63 -29.62
N VAL A 47 -58.90 -18.65 -30.14
CA VAL A 47 -58.91 -19.16 -31.52
C VAL A 47 -59.52 -18.18 -32.52
N GLY A 48 -58.86 -18.05 -33.70
CA GLY A 48 -59.52 -17.76 -34.99
C GLY A 48 -59.70 -16.29 -35.37
N GLY A 49 -58.97 -15.89 -36.38
CA GLY A 49 -59.19 -14.61 -37.10
C GLY A 49 -58.01 -14.26 -37.98
N GLU A 50 -58.19 -14.30 -39.30
CA GLU A 50 -57.28 -13.87 -40.34
C GLU A 50 -56.71 -12.46 -40.08
N GLY A 51 -55.44 -12.39 -39.87
CA GLY A 51 -54.66 -11.20 -39.66
C GLY A 51 -53.30 -11.58 -39.11
N GLY A 52 -52.47 -12.22 -39.94
CA GLY A 52 -51.14 -12.62 -39.59
C GLY A 52 -50.31 -11.37 -39.22
N VAL A 53 -50.13 -11.13 -37.94
CA VAL A 53 -49.03 -10.31 -37.49
C VAL A 53 -47.77 -11.15 -37.70
N ASP A 54 -47.04 -10.79 -38.75
CA ASP A 54 -45.79 -11.43 -39.10
C ASP A 54 -44.89 -11.39 -37.89
N PHE A 55 -44.58 -12.58 -37.35
CA PHE A 55 -43.68 -12.74 -36.23
C PHE A 55 -42.27 -12.25 -36.56
N GLU A 56 -41.98 -12.19 -37.87
CA GLU A 56 -40.73 -11.62 -38.41
C GLU A 56 -40.74 -10.08 -38.29
N ASP A 57 -41.89 -9.39 -38.46
CA ASP A 57 -41.97 -7.94 -38.27
C ASP A 57 -41.88 -7.54 -36.79
N LEU A 58 -42.48 -8.34 -35.89
CA LEU A 58 -42.36 -8.09 -34.46
C LEU A 58 -40.94 -8.42 -33.92
N PHE A 59 -40.34 -9.46 -34.47
CA PHE A 59 -38.96 -9.84 -34.13
C PHE A 59 -37.93 -8.88 -34.77
N GLY A 60 -38.21 -8.42 -36.00
CA GLY A 60 -37.45 -7.37 -36.67
C GLY A 60 -37.49 -6.03 -35.94
N GLN A 61 -38.64 -5.64 -35.36
CA GLN A 61 -38.80 -4.41 -34.58
C GLN A 61 -38.17 -4.49 -33.16
N MET A 62 -38.12 -5.70 -32.60
CA MET A 62 -37.56 -5.95 -31.25
C MET A 62 -36.06 -6.31 -31.29
N PHE A 63 -35.60 -6.93 -32.40
CA PHE A 63 -34.20 -7.33 -32.59
C PHE A 63 -33.53 -6.72 -33.83
N GLY A 64 -34.32 -6.21 -34.81
CA GLY A 64 -33.78 -5.62 -36.04
C GLY A 64 -33.72 -4.09 -36.04
N GLY A 65 -34.16 -3.44 -34.98
CA GLY A 65 -33.86 -2.03 -34.75
C GLY A 65 -32.36 -1.94 -34.46
N GLY A 66 -31.58 -1.49 -35.43
CA GLY A 66 -30.18 -1.21 -35.30
C GLY A 66 -29.91 -0.33 -34.08
N GLY A 67 -29.93 -0.95 -32.90
CA GLY A 67 -29.41 -0.41 -31.68
C GLY A 67 -27.93 -0.33 -31.86
N GLY A 68 -27.45 0.67 -32.56
CA GLY A 68 -26.06 1.06 -32.48
C GLY A 68 -25.77 1.16 -30.99
N TYR A 69 -24.96 0.27 -30.48
CA TYR A 69 -24.36 0.44 -29.16
C TYR A 69 -23.82 1.86 -29.15
N GLY A 70 -24.45 2.74 -28.36
CA GLY A 70 -23.97 4.11 -28.23
C GLY A 70 -22.49 4.13 -27.93
N PRO A 71 -21.84 5.27 -28.04
CA PRO A 71 -20.40 5.37 -27.76
C PRO A 71 -20.08 4.73 -26.40
N ILE A 72 -19.26 3.67 -26.43
CA ILE A 72 -18.86 2.95 -25.19
C ILE A 72 -17.55 3.56 -24.72
N PRO A 73 -17.51 4.15 -23.51
CA PRO A 73 -16.27 4.68 -22.93
C PRO A 73 -15.20 3.60 -22.80
N GLY A 74 -13.96 3.99 -22.93
CA GLY A 74 -12.82 3.10 -22.66
C GLY A 74 -12.81 2.66 -21.20
N ALA A 75 -12.38 1.42 -20.96
CA ALA A 75 -12.21 0.92 -19.60
C ALA A 75 -11.02 1.59 -18.93
N ASP A 76 -11.14 1.84 -17.62
CA ASP A 76 -10.01 2.24 -16.80
C ASP A 76 -9.02 1.08 -16.70
N GLN A 77 -7.75 1.43 -16.64
CA GLN A 77 -6.65 0.47 -16.50
C GLN A 77 -5.87 0.75 -15.23
N GLU A 78 -5.26 -0.30 -14.66
CA GLU A 78 -4.41 -0.19 -13.49
C GLU A 78 -3.07 -0.86 -13.78
N ALA A 79 -1.96 -0.20 -13.37
CA ALA A 79 -0.61 -0.72 -13.51
C ALA A 79 0.22 -0.39 -12.27
N GLU A 80 1.23 -1.19 -11.98
CA GLU A 80 2.14 -0.91 -10.87
C GLU A 80 3.26 0.03 -11.30
N LEU A 81 3.58 0.97 -10.42
CA LEU A 81 4.69 1.91 -10.55
C LEU A 81 5.70 1.65 -9.43
N GLU A 82 6.77 0.93 -9.76
CA GLU A 82 7.87 0.71 -8.82
C GLU A 82 8.74 1.95 -8.70
N LEU A 83 8.94 2.42 -7.46
CA LEU A 83 9.79 3.56 -7.11
C LEU A 83 10.83 3.15 -6.06
N THR A 84 11.99 3.79 -6.10
CA THR A 84 12.89 3.79 -4.95
C THR A 84 12.37 4.73 -3.87
N LEU A 85 12.89 4.60 -2.65
CA LEU A 85 12.52 5.49 -1.56
C LEU A 85 12.89 6.96 -1.88
N GLU A 86 14.04 7.18 -2.52
CA GLU A 86 14.52 8.50 -2.88
C GLU A 86 13.64 9.16 -3.97
N GLU A 87 13.18 8.37 -4.96
CA GLU A 87 12.24 8.84 -5.98
C GLU A 87 10.89 9.22 -5.34
N ALA A 88 10.36 8.38 -4.45
CA ALA A 88 9.13 8.66 -3.72
C ALA A 88 9.27 9.87 -2.79
N TYR A 89 10.45 10.03 -2.17
CA TYR A 89 10.75 11.16 -1.28
C TYR A 89 10.82 12.49 -2.04
N ARG A 90 11.56 12.53 -3.16
CA ARG A 90 11.80 13.75 -3.93
C ARG A 90 10.66 14.08 -4.89
N GLY A 91 9.94 13.04 -5.38
CA GLY A 91 8.99 13.20 -6.48
C GLY A 91 9.67 13.61 -7.77
N GLY A 92 8.87 14.15 -8.71
CA GLY A 92 9.35 14.68 -9.98
C GLY A 92 8.82 13.92 -11.19
N LYS A 93 9.26 14.35 -12.37
CA LYS A 93 8.80 13.76 -13.63
C LYS A 93 9.56 12.48 -13.94
N ARG A 94 8.83 11.44 -14.35
CA ARG A 94 9.38 10.16 -14.78
C ARG A 94 8.66 9.68 -16.03
N THR A 95 9.42 9.22 -17.00
CA THR A 95 8.89 8.60 -18.19
C THR A 95 8.82 7.09 -18.00
N LEU A 96 7.63 6.51 -18.18
CA LEU A 96 7.36 5.09 -18.09
C LEU A 96 7.07 4.51 -19.46
N ARG A 97 7.41 3.24 -19.65
CA ARG A 97 7.01 2.46 -20.82
C ARG A 97 6.14 1.31 -20.36
N LEU A 98 4.86 1.33 -20.79
CA LEU A 98 3.88 0.28 -20.52
C LEU A 98 3.25 -0.13 -21.85
N ASP A 99 3.19 -1.43 -22.13
CA ASP A 99 2.57 -2.00 -23.34
C ASP A 99 3.03 -1.33 -24.64
N GLY A 100 4.33 -0.97 -24.73
CA GLY A 100 4.93 -0.33 -25.91
C GLY A 100 4.63 1.16 -26.04
N ARG A 101 3.88 1.76 -25.12
CA ARG A 101 3.60 3.21 -25.05
C ARG A 101 4.46 3.88 -24.00
N GLN A 102 4.74 5.16 -24.23
CA GLN A 102 5.51 6.00 -23.32
C GLN A 102 4.54 6.97 -22.61
N TYR A 103 4.68 7.08 -21.29
CA TYR A 103 3.87 7.95 -20.45
C TYR A 103 4.78 8.84 -19.60
N ASP A 104 4.52 10.14 -19.62
CA ASP A 104 5.18 11.07 -18.73
C ASP A 104 4.33 11.24 -17.47
N VAL A 105 4.88 10.84 -16.33
CA VAL A 105 4.21 10.81 -15.04
C VAL A 105 4.84 11.83 -14.12
N ASP A 106 4.02 12.67 -13.52
CA ASP A 106 4.44 13.57 -12.45
C ASP A 106 4.21 12.88 -11.10
N ILE A 107 5.30 12.46 -10.46
CA ILE A 107 5.28 11.77 -9.17
C ILE A 107 5.21 12.82 -8.07
N PRO A 108 4.14 12.84 -7.23
CA PRO A 108 4.04 13.77 -6.13
C PRO A 108 5.17 13.58 -5.11
N VAL A 109 5.70 14.66 -4.57
CA VAL A 109 6.69 14.63 -3.47
C VAL A 109 6.09 13.90 -2.26
N GLY A 110 6.83 12.94 -1.71
CA GLY A 110 6.40 12.19 -0.54
C GLY A 110 5.23 11.24 -0.80
N VAL A 111 5.13 10.70 -2.03
CA VAL A 111 4.16 9.67 -2.37
C VAL A 111 4.39 8.42 -1.51
N LEU A 112 3.31 7.77 -1.08
CA LEU A 112 3.37 6.59 -0.21
C LEU A 112 3.10 5.30 -0.99
N ASP A 113 3.53 4.20 -0.44
CA ASP A 113 3.22 2.87 -0.96
C ASP A 113 1.70 2.64 -1.03
N GLY A 114 1.23 2.03 -2.12
CA GLY A 114 -0.19 1.82 -2.39
C GLY A 114 -0.95 3.06 -2.86
N GLN A 115 -0.35 4.24 -2.93
CA GLN A 115 -1.01 5.45 -3.44
C GLN A 115 -1.23 5.35 -4.95
N ARG A 116 -2.37 5.84 -5.44
CA ARG A 116 -2.73 5.84 -6.86
C ARG A 116 -2.45 7.20 -7.49
N ILE A 117 -1.80 7.19 -8.65
CA ILE A 117 -1.58 8.36 -9.51
C ILE A 117 -2.44 8.17 -10.76
N ARG A 118 -3.38 9.10 -11.00
CA ARG A 118 -4.28 9.04 -12.15
C ARG A 118 -3.66 9.75 -13.34
N LEU A 119 -3.62 9.05 -14.46
CA LEU A 119 -3.31 9.61 -15.78
C LEU A 119 -4.59 9.66 -16.61
N ALA A 120 -5.19 10.84 -16.69
CA ALA A 120 -6.48 11.02 -17.34
C ALA A 120 -6.43 10.68 -18.84
N GLY A 121 -7.39 9.90 -19.32
CA GLY A 121 -7.52 9.53 -20.72
C GLY A 121 -6.42 8.61 -21.27
N GLN A 122 -5.63 7.98 -20.39
CA GLN A 122 -4.54 7.09 -20.77
C GLN A 122 -4.86 5.59 -20.59
N GLY A 123 -6.12 5.26 -20.28
CA GLY A 123 -6.61 3.88 -20.16
C GLY A 123 -7.01 3.25 -21.49
N GLY A 124 -8.00 2.37 -21.47
CA GLY A 124 -8.53 1.68 -22.63
C GLY A 124 -9.17 2.64 -23.65
N ARG A 125 -9.11 2.28 -24.91
CA ARG A 125 -9.76 3.08 -25.97
C ARG A 125 -11.28 2.95 -25.88
N GLY A 126 -11.98 4.06 -26.00
CA GLY A 126 -13.43 4.07 -26.21
C GLY A 126 -13.79 3.66 -27.65
N ASN A 127 -15.01 3.17 -27.83
CA ASN A 127 -15.55 2.78 -29.13
C ASN A 127 -16.63 3.79 -29.57
N GLY A 128 -16.84 3.93 -30.90
CA GLY A 128 -17.87 4.80 -31.45
C GLY A 128 -17.68 6.30 -31.13
N GLY A 129 -16.45 6.78 -30.93
CA GLY A 129 -16.15 8.17 -30.59
C GLY A 129 -16.26 8.50 -29.08
N ALA A 130 -16.46 7.50 -28.22
CA ALA A 130 -16.43 7.69 -26.78
C ALA A 130 -15.02 7.99 -26.24
N PRO A 131 -14.90 8.74 -25.12
CA PRO A 131 -13.61 9.06 -24.53
C PRO A 131 -12.88 7.80 -24.05
N PRO A 132 -11.55 7.81 -24.05
CA PRO A 132 -10.76 6.74 -23.42
C PRO A 132 -10.97 6.75 -21.90
N GLY A 133 -10.72 5.61 -21.26
CA GLY A 133 -10.65 5.48 -19.81
C GLY A 133 -9.39 6.10 -19.23
N ASP A 134 -9.20 5.99 -17.94
CA ASP A 134 -8.03 6.49 -17.21
C ASP A 134 -7.03 5.36 -16.93
N LEU A 135 -5.76 5.73 -16.78
CA LEU A 135 -4.73 4.82 -16.27
C LEU A 135 -4.40 5.19 -14.83
N TYR A 136 -4.56 4.24 -13.91
CA TYR A 136 -4.19 4.38 -12.51
C TYR A 136 -2.87 3.66 -12.25
N LEU A 137 -1.87 4.41 -11.83
CA LEU A 137 -0.58 3.86 -11.42
C LEU A 137 -0.56 3.65 -9.91
N VAL A 138 -0.47 2.40 -9.47
CA VAL A 138 -0.34 2.04 -8.04
C VAL A 138 1.12 2.05 -7.66
N VAL A 139 1.49 2.96 -6.79
CA VAL A 139 2.88 3.11 -6.33
C VAL A 139 3.29 1.90 -5.49
N ARG A 140 4.45 1.33 -5.80
CA ARG A 140 5.14 0.31 -5.00
C ARG A 140 6.54 0.79 -4.67
N ILE A 141 6.79 1.06 -3.39
CA ILE A 141 8.12 1.48 -2.92
C ILE A 141 8.97 0.24 -2.69
N LYS A 142 10.10 0.16 -3.41
CA LYS A 142 11.05 -0.94 -3.26
C LYS A 142 11.63 -0.96 -1.84
N PRO A 143 11.82 -2.15 -1.24
CA PRO A 143 12.53 -2.28 0.02
C PRO A 143 13.90 -1.60 -0.06
N HIS A 144 14.22 -0.75 0.92
CA HIS A 144 15.50 -0.05 0.97
C HIS A 144 16.45 -0.75 1.97
N PRO A 145 17.75 -0.91 1.65
CA PRO A 145 18.68 -1.68 2.51
C PRO A 145 18.92 -1.04 3.89
N ARG A 146 18.75 0.27 4.02
CA ARG A 146 18.99 0.99 5.28
C ARG A 146 17.74 1.54 5.93
N PHE A 147 16.72 1.89 5.15
CA PHE A 147 15.54 2.58 5.65
C PHE A 147 14.32 1.66 5.66
N ARG A 148 13.56 1.71 6.74
CA ARG A 148 12.23 1.08 6.86
C ARG A 148 11.19 2.18 6.95
N VAL A 149 10.21 2.17 6.05
CA VAL A 149 9.13 3.17 6.00
C VAL A 149 7.88 2.60 6.65
N GLN A 150 7.26 3.36 7.55
CA GLN A 150 5.98 3.04 8.17
C GLN A 150 5.07 4.27 8.11
N GLY A 151 4.12 4.25 7.19
CA GLY A 151 3.34 5.43 6.88
C GLY A 151 4.24 6.55 6.35
N ARG A 152 4.34 7.68 7.08
CA ARG A 152 5.25 8.78 6.75
C ARG A 152 6.52 8.79 7.59
N ASP A 153 6.62 7.92 8.58
CA ASP A 153 7.80 7.83 9.43
C ASP A 153 8.85 6.89 8.81
N ILE A 154 10.11 7.25 8.98
CA ILE A 154 11.27 6.50 8.48
C ILE A 154 12.09 6.01 9.66
N TYR A 155 12.49 4.76 9.63
CA TYR A 155 13.33 4.13 10.65
C TYR A 155 14.68 3.75 10.04
N VAL A 156 15.75 4.05 10.77
CA VAL A 156 17.12 3.72 10.38
C VAL A 156 17.90 3.21 11.58
N ASP A 157 18.73 2.18 11.36
CA ASP A 157 19.65 1.72 12.37
C ASP A 157 20.82 2.69 12.47
N LEU A 158 21.12 3.12 13.70
CA LEU A 158 22.25 4.01 14.02
C LEU A 158 23.32 3.23 14.77
N PRO A 159 24.34 2.73 14.07
CA PRO A 159 25.47 2.09 14.73
C PRO A 159 26.26 3.14 15.52
N VAL A 160 26.52 2.85 16.79
CA VAL A 160 27.37 3.66 17.67
C VAL A 160 28.35 2.77 18.39
N SER A 161 29.52 3.29 18.71
CA SER A 161 30.51 2.59 19.52
C SER A 161 30.09 2.55 21.00
N PRO A 162 30.63 1.63 21.82
CA PRO A 162 30.35 1.57 23.25
C PRO A 162 30.71 2.87 23.98
N TRP A 163 31.80 3.49 23.63
CA TRP A 163 32.22 4.77 24.25
C TRP A 163 31.33 5.95 23.86
N GLU A 164 30.84 5.99 22.61
CA GLU A 164 29.85 7.01 22.20
C GLU A 164 28.52 6.82 22.92
N ALA A 165 28.12 5.57 23.15
CA ALA A 165 26.90 5.27 23.88
C ALA A 165 26.99 5.63 25.36
N VAL A 166 28.15 5.40 25.99
CA VAL A 166 28.37 5.67 27.43
C VAL A 166 28.61 7.14 27.68
N LEU A 167 29.52 7.76 26.92
CA LEU A 167 29.94 9.15 27.15
C LEU A 167 29.03 10.18 26.49
N GLY A 168 28.26 9.71 25.50
CA GLY A 168 27.49 10.58 24.63
C GLY A 168 28.35 11.16 23.50
N SER A 169 27.73 11.41 22.37
CA SER A 169 28.40 11.99 21.20
C SER A 169 27.42 12.68 20.27
N THR A 170 27.92 13.42 19.30
CA THR A 170 27.13 13.89 18.18
C THR A 170 27.51 13.10 16.95
N VAL A 171 26.55 12.36 16.40
CA VAL A 171 26.76 11.48 15.23
C VAL A 171 25.94 11.98 14.04
N VAL A 172 26.43 11.65 12.85
CA VAL A 172 25.74 11.93 11.60
C VAL A 172 24.84 10.75 11.25
N VAL A 173 23.58 11.04 10.96
CA VAL A 173 22.57 10.06 10.55
C VAL A 173 22.23 10.31 9.09
N PRO A 174 22.33 9.28 8.21
CA PRO A 174 21.85 9.42 6.85
C PRO A 174 20.32 9.55 6.84
N THR A 175 19.80 10.43 5.98
CA THR A 175 18.37 10.60 5.73
C THR A 175 18.12 10.50 4.22
N PRO A 176 16.91 10.20 3.74
CA PRO A 176 16.63 10.21 2.29
C PRO A 176 16.85 11.59 1.65
N GLY A 177 16.77 12.66 2.43
CA GLY A 177 17.04 14.04 1.98
C GLY A 177 18.51 14.46 2.05
N GLY A 178 19.39 13.67 2.69
CA GLY A 178 20.80 14.00 2.92
C GLY A 178 21.32 13.46 4.24
N GLU A 179 21.89 14.30 5.07
CA GLU A 179 22.45 13.94 6.38
C GLU A 179 21.93 14.88 7.47
N ALA A 180 21.68 14.33 8.65
CA ALA A 180 21.30 15.07 9.83
C ALA A 180 22.24 14.75 10.99
N LYS A 181 22.51 15.74 11.86
CA LYS A 181 23.27 15.53 13.10
C LYS A 181 22.34 15.24 14.25
N VAL A 182 22.63 14.19 15.03
CA VAL A 182 21.84 13.80 16.19
C VAL A 182 22.75 13.68 17.42
N LYS A 183 22.26 14.10 18.58
CA LYS A 183 22.97 13.96 19.85
C LYS A 183 22.58 12.64 20.52
N VAL A 184 23.54 11.73 20.64
CA VAL A 184 23.42 10.55 21.49
C VAL A 184 23.69 10.99 22.93
N LEU A 185 22.72 10.75 23.80
CA LEU A 185 22.87 11.12 25.21
C LEU A 185 23.73 10.07 25.95
N PRO A 186 24.51 10.46 26.98
CA PRO A 186 25.24 9.52 27.82
C PRO A 186 24.32 8.42 28.38
N GLY A 187 24.85 7.19 28.48
CA GLY A 187 24.09 6.05 28.94
C GLY A 187 23.01 5.54 27.97
N SER A 188 23.17 5.82 26.68
CA SER A 188 22.25 5.30 25.65
C SER A 188 22.51 3.82 25.37
N SER A 189 21.45 3.01 25.37
CA SER A 189 21.50 1.58 25.07
C SER A 189 20.92 1.26 23.69
N THR A 190 21.26 0.08 23.17
CA THR A 190 20.66 -0.48 21.96
C THR A 190 19.14 -0.51 22.07
N GLY A 191 18.43 -0.15 20.98
CA GLY A 191 16.97 -0.07 20.91
C GLY A 191 16.41 1.30 21.26
N ARG A 192 17.20 2.23 21.84
CA ARG A 192 16.76 3.60 22.06
C ARG A 192 16.54 4.31 20.74
N LYS A 193 15.38 4.94 20.58
CA LYS A 193 15.00 5.68 19.37
C LYS A 193 15.22 7.18 19.55
N LEU A 194 15.97 7.77 18.65
CA LEU A 194 16.21 9.20 18.57
C LEU A 194 15.34 9.78 17.46
N ARG A 195 14.40 10.67 17.81
CA ARG A 195 13.47 11.25 16.85
C ARG A 195 14.03 12.53 16.23
N LEU A 196 14.14 12.53 14.91
CA LEU A 196 14.44 13.72 14.10
C LEU A 196 13.13 14.20 13.47
N ARG A 197 12.60 15.31 13.97
CA ARG A 197 11.31 15.85 13.54
C ARG A 197 11.37 16.35 12.12
N GLY A 198 10.37 15.96 11.30
CA GLY A 198 10.23 16.42 9.92
C GLY A 198 11.19 15.80 8.91
N GLU A 199 12.07 14.87 9.35
CA GLU A 199 13.06 14.18 8.49
C GLU A 199 12.52 12.84 7.90
N GLY A 200 11.23 12.54 8.10
CA GLY A 200 10.53 11.43 7.46
C GLY A 200 10.02 11.79 6.07
N MET A 201 9.06 11.01 5.55
CA MET A 201 8.47 11.25 4.24
C MET A 201 7.78 12.62 4.18
N PRO A 202 8.07 13.43 3.15
CA PRO A 202 7.45 14.74 2.97
C PRO A 202 5.93 14.65 2.85
N ASN A 203 5.25 15.70 3.27
CA ASN A 203 3.80 15.81 3.13
C ASN A 203 3.40 17.19 2.60
N PRO A 204 3.14 17.33 1.30
CA PRO A 204 2.74 18.62 0.71
C PRO A 204 1.46 19.24 1.29
N ARG A 205 0.63 18.41 1.96
CA ARG A 205 -0.67 18.84 2.52
C ARG A 205 -0.69 18.90 4.05
N GLY A 206 0.45 18.73 4.71
CA GLY A 206 0.52 18.71 6.16
C GLY A 206 1.94 18.56 6.70
N ALA A 207 2.07 18.15 7.96
CA ALA A 207 3.38 17.91 8.55
C ALA A 207 4.08 16.70 7.92
N ASN A 208 5.38 16.84 7.67
CA ASN A 208 6.24 15.73 7.28
C ASN A 208 6.26 14.65 8.36
N GLY A 209 6.55 13.41 7.99
CA GLY A 209 6.86 12.34 8.93
C GLY A 209 8.13 12.63 9.73
N ASN A 210 8.47 11.74 10.65
CA ASN A 210 9.70 11.83 11.43
C ASN A 210 10.68 10.74 10.98
N LEU A 211 11.95 10.96 11.23
CA LEU A 211 12.94 9.90 11.15
C LEU A 211 13.29 9.45 12.56
N TYR A 212 13.28 8.14 12.77
CA TYR A 212 13.67 7.49 14.02
C TYR A 212 14.97 6.74 13.82
N ALA A 213 16.06 7.26 14.40
CA ALA A 213 17.34 6.59 14.43
C ALA A 213 17.38 5.66 15.67
N GLU A 214 17.41 4.36 15.43
CA GLU A 214 17.44 3.34 16.46
C GLU A 214 18.90 2.97 16.77
N ILE A 215 19.34 3.26 17.99
CA ILE A 215 20.72 3.02 18.43
C ILE A 215 21.02 1.52 18.40
N LYS A 216 22.10 1.15 17.75
CA LYS A 216 22.73 -0.17 17.79
C LYS A 216 24.15 -0.04 18.29
N VAL A 217 24.41 -0.41 19.53
CA VAL A 217 25.77 -0.42 20.08
C VAL A 217 26.54 -1.57 19.43
N MET A 218 27.61 -1.22 18.75
CA MET A 218 28.49 -2.14 18.03
C MET A 218 29.85 -2.19 18.69
N VAL A 219 30.36 -3.40 18.93
CA VAL A 219 31.73 -3.61 19.43
C VAL A 219 32.70 -3.83 18.27
N PRO A 220 33.95 -3.39 18.39
CA PRO A 220 34.97 -3.67 17.37
C PRO A 220 35.20 -5.18 17.22
N PRO A 221 35.05 -5.75 16.00
CA PRO A 221 35.21 -7.20 15.79
C PRO A 221 36.65 -7.69 15.98
N LYS A 222 37.64 -6.82 15.83
CA LYS A 222 39.06 -7.09 15.97
C LYS A 222 39.72 -5.95 16.74
N PRO A 223 39.63 -5.93 18.09
CA PRO A 223 40.29 -4.89 18.87
C PRO A 223 41.81 -5.02 18.79
N THR A 224 42.50 -3.90 18.80
CA THR A 224 43.96 -3.83 18.95
C THR A 224 44.37 -4.34 20.33
N ALA A 225 45.67 -4.63 20.51
CA ALA A 225 46.20 -5.06 21.82
C ALA A 225 45.89 -4.01 22.91
N ARG A 226 46.01 -2.72 22.60
CA ARG A 226 45.74 -1.63 23.53
C ARG A 226 44.27 -1.48 23.87
N GLU A 227 43.38 -1.60 22.87
CA GLU A 227 41.92 -1.58 23.12
C GLU A 227 41.50 -2.76 24.00
N ARG A 228 42.05 -3.95 23.76
CA ARG A 228 41.78 -5.12 24.60
C ARG A 228 42.20 -4.86 26.06
N GLU A 229 43.39 -4.36 26.29
CA GLU A 229 43.87 -4.00 27.63
C GLU A 229 42.95 -3.02 28.34
N LEU A 230 42.50 -1.98 27.63
CA LEU A 230 41.55 -0.99 28.19
C LEU A 230 40.20 -1.61 28.52
N PHE A 231 39.68 -2.53 27.71
CA PHE A 231 38.46 -3.25 27.98
C PHE A 231 38.61 -4.21 29.19
N GLU A 232 39.78 -4.86 29.34
CA GLU A 232 40.07 -5.72 30.50
C GLU A 232 40.11 -4.89 31.79
N GLN A 233 40.76 -3.72 31.77
CA GLN A 233 40.77 -2.79 32.90
C GLN A 233 39.36 -2.32 33.26
N LEU A 234 38.58 -1.91 32.25
CA LEU A 234 37.18 -1.49 32.47
C LEU A 234 36.35 -2.62 33.05
N ALA A 235 36.50 -3.84 32.59
CA ALA A 235 35.78 -5.01 33.09
C ALA A 235 36.11 -5.32 34.55
N ALA A 236 37.37 -5.08 34.98
CA ALA A 236 37.80 -5.27 36.37
C ALA A 236 37.24 -4.21 37.32
N GLU A 237 37.14 -2.97 36.87
CA GLU A 237 36.62 -1.82 37.66
C GLU A 237 35.11 -1.72 37.69
N SER A 238 34.42 -2.20 36.65
CA SER A 238 33.00 -2.02 36.49
C SER A 238 32.19 -3.04 37.29
N ASN A 239 31.23 -2.56 38.08
CA ASN A 239 30.20 -3.37 38.76
C ASN A 239 28.92 -3.55 37.91
N PHE A 240 28.91 -3.11 36.66
CA PHE A 240 27.76 -3.17 35.80
C PHE A 240 27.49 -4.59 35.30
N ASP A 241 26.32 -5.13 35.60
CA ASP A 241 25.87 -6.43 35.09
C ASP A 241 24.52 -6.25 34.35
N PRO A 242 24.53 -6.31 33.00
CA PRO A 242 23.29 -6.11 32.22
C PRO A 242 22.25 -7.21 32.44
N ARG A 243 22.62 -8.35 33.03
CA ARG A 243 21.70 -9.46 33.30
C ARG A 243 20.94 -9.29 34.61
N LYS A 244 21.37 -8.35 35.48
CA LYS A 244 20.72 -8.03 36.77
C LYS A 244 19.81 -6.83 36.69
N GLN A 245 19.62 -6.23 35.50
CA GLN A 245 18.64 -5.15 35.32
C GLN A 245 17.23 -5.73 35.20
N PRO A 246 16.22 -5.14 35.86
CA PRO A 246 14.83 -5.59 35.83
C PRO A 246 14.15 -5.41 34.48
#